data_5f34a4546729b8c7a374795863a368ed
#
_entry.id   5f34a4546729b8c7a374795863a368ed
#
_cell.length_a   1.000
_cell.length_b   1.000
_cell.length_c   1.000
_cell.angle_alpha   90.00
_cell.angle_beta   90.00
_cell.angle_gamma   90.00
#
_symmetry.space_group_name_H-M   'P 1'
#
loop_
_entity.id
_entity.type
_entity.pdbx_description
1 polymer ?
#
loop_
_entity_poly.entity_id
_entity_poly.type
_entity_poly.pdbx_seq_one_letter_code
_entity_poly.pdbx_strand_id
1 'polypeptide(L)'
;MRSSLRLGEFVATLALAQDNAFGQPLESQLRSCLLADWMCEVAGFDRTVRDTVYWVALLRYVGCTGHAHEVATLFGDEIAIRAQTLVHDAGNPAEVIRDVIAFATAGRPPEERDQVVQFIQQNAREWATHNFSSGCEVADMLVQRLDFGPDVRDALRFTFERWGGTGYPAHAKGDTIPLPMRIVHLTQDMEAIGRLFSPEKAIGAAGDRRDRTYDPALADLFVEHGGRWFERLRVMDPWNGVLALEPEPHRLLEGDALDGALTVAADFIDLKSPYMGGHSRQCAQLAADAARVLGFSEDAVTTLRRGALVHDFGITALPNSIWDKPGTLTRAEYDRVELHPMLTEQMLRRSPALDALNLVASAHHERCDGSGYHKRVRADAADLGACVLQAVEIYVGLTRERADRPPFAASDAASELRRLESHGALEPRASRAVLVAAGHGEGAAPASGGPKNPGGLSRREVDVLRLAAKGLTTKQIGERLFISTKTADHHIQHVYNKIGVSTRAAAALWVMQHAVVH
;
A
#
# COMPACT_ATOMS: atom_id res chain seq x y z
N MET A 1 15.62 -10.67 -22.54
CA MET A 1 16.08 -11.37 -21.31
C MET A 1 14.85 -11.79 -20.51
N ARG A 2 14.64 -13.07 -20.20
CA ARG A 2 13.60 -13.47 -19.24
C ARG A 2 14.06 -12.96 -17.86
N SER A 3 13.48 -11.89 -17.37
CA SER A 3 13.76 -11.41 -16.02
C SER A 3 13.02 -12.32 -15.04
N SER A 4 13.74 -13.18 -14.35
CA SER A 4 13.22 -13.90 -13.19
C SER A 4 13.46 -13.06 -11.95
N LEU A 5 12.45 -12.92 -11.10
CA LEU A 5 12.49 -12.23 -9.83
C LEU A 5 12.29 -13.23 -8.70
N ARG A 6 13.17 -13.28 -7.71
CA ARG A 6 12.94 -14.11 -6.51
C ARG A 6 11.76 -13.53 -5.73
N LEU A 7 10.91 -14.41 -5.19
CA LEU A 7 9.80 -13.98 -4.34
C LEU A 7 10.31 -13.17 -3.13
N GLY A 8 11.44 -13.56 -2.53
CA GLY A 8 12.06 -12.83 -1.44
C GLY A 8 12.46 -11.40 -1.82
N GLU A 9 13.02 -11.18 -3.02
CA GLU A 9 13.33 -9.82 -3.51
C GLU A 9 12.07 -8.98 -3.70
N PHE A 10 11.00 -9.58 -4.25
CA PHE A 10 9.73 -8.92 -4.43
C PHE A 10 9.11 -8.51 -3.09
N VAL A 11 9.04 -9.45 -2.14
CA VAL A 11 8.45 -9.19 -0.81
C VAL A 11 9.30 -8.22 0.00
N ALA A 12 10.63 -8.30 -0.09
CA ALA A 12 11.52 -7.31 0.52
C ALA A 12 11.30 -5.91 -0.06
N THR A 13 11.12 -5.77 -1.39
CA THR A 13 10.77 -4.48 -2.01
C THR A 13 9.42 -3.96 -1.52
N LEU A 14 8.43 -4.84 -1.38
CA LEU A 14 7.12 -4.48 -0.82
C LEU A 14 7.22 -4.06 0.66
N ALA A 15 8.14 -4.66 1.44
CA ALA A 15 8.44 -4.26 2.81
C ALA A 15 8.99 -2.81 2.88
N LEU A 16 9.82 -2.39 1.92
CA LEU A 16 10.28 -0.99 1.85
C LEU A 16 9.12 0.00 1.64
N ALA A 17 8.11 -0.36 0.84
CA ALA A 17 6.92 0.46 0.65
C ALA A 17 6.05 0.51 1.92
N GLN A 18 6.00 -0.59 2.69
CA GLN A 18 5.33 -0.62 3.99
C GLN A 18 6.07 0.24 5.03
N ASP A 19 7.41 0.26 5.02
CA ASP A 19 8.20 1.16 5.88
C ASP A 19 7.80 2.62 5.65
N ASN A 20 7.72 3.05 4.39
CA ASN A 20 7.25 4.39 4.03
C ASN A 20 5.83 4.66 4.55
N ALA A 21 4.89 3.73 4.39
CA ALA A 21 3.51 3.87 4.84
C ALA A 21 3.37 3.96 6.37
N PHE A 22 4.41 3.56 7.10
CA PHE A 22 4.51 3.66 8.56
C PHE A 22 5.47 4.76 9.04
N GLY A 23 5.94 5.62 8.13
CA GLY A 23 6.87 6.70 8.46
C GLY A 23 8.21 6.21 9.01
N GLN A 24 8.59 4.99 8.63
CA GLN A 24 9.86 4.41 9.02
C GLN A 24 10.90 4.60 7.90
N PRO A 25 12.18 4.69 8.24
CA PRO A 25 13.22 4.65 7.22
C PRO A 25 13.19 3.31 6.49
N LEU A 26 13.58 3.33 5.21
CA LEU A 26 13.70 2.11 4.41
C LEU A 26 14.56 1.08 5.14
N GLU A 27 14.20 -0.20 5.00
CA GLU A 27 14.84 -1.37 5.61
C GLU A 27 14.50 -1.62 7.09
N SER A 28 13.59 -0.86 7.72
CA SER A 28 13.18 -1.13 9.11
C SER A 28 12.57 -2.52 9.27
N GLN A 29 11.68 -2.93 8.36
CA GLN A 29 11.13 -4.29 8.39
C GLN A 29 12.18 -5.36 8.08
N LEU A 30 13.14 -5.08 7.19
CA LEU A 30 14.24 -6.01 6.91
C LEU A 30 15.10 -6.21 8.18
N ARG A 31 15.41 -5.15 8.90
CA ARG A 31 16.15 -5.21 10.15
C ARG A 31 15.41 -5.98 11.23
N SER A 32 14.10 -5.79 11.35
CA SER A 32 13.28 -6.55 12.30
C SER A 32 13.16 -8.04 11.91
N CYS A 33 13.14 -8.37 10.62
CA CYS A 33 13.19 -9.75 10.13
C CYS A 33 14.49 -10.46 10.52
N LEU A 34 15.64 -9.77 10.42
CA LEU A 34 16.93 -10.29 10.89
C LEU A 34 16.93 -10.55 12.40
N LEU A 35 16.40 -9.63 13.21
CA LEU A 35 16.24 -9.83 14.66
C LEU A 35 15.35 -11.05 14.97
N ALA A 36 14.26 -11.22 14.21
CA ALA A 36 13.32 -12.32 14.36
C ALA A 36 13.98 -13.67 14.04
N ASP A 37 14.77 -13.76 12.97
CA ASP A 37 15.50 -14.98 12.61
C ASP A 37 16.55 -15.32 13.66
N TRP A 38 17.33 -14.36 14.15
CA TRP A 38 18.34 -14.61 15.21
C TRP A 38 17.69 -15.03 16.53
N MET A 39 16.52 -14.51 16.86
CA MET A 39 15.74 -14.99 18.00
C MET A 39 15.33 -16.45 17.82
N CYS A 40 14.83 -16.81 16.62
CA CYS A 40 14.48 -18.19 16.30
C CYS A 40 15.68 -19.15 16.40
N GLU A 41 16.85 -18.70 15.93
CA GLU A 41 18.09 -19.45 16.01
C GLU A 41 18.47 -19.77 17.46
N VAL A 42 18.47 -18.76 18.33
CA VAL A 42 18.81 -18.94 19.75
C VAL A 42 17.76 -19.76 20.50
N ALA A 43 16.47 -19.57 20.18
CA ALA A 43 15.38 -20.35 20.75
C ALA A 43 15.34 -21.81 20.28
N GLY A 44 16.12 -22.17 19.26
CA GLY A 44 16.13 -23.52 18.69
C GLY A 44 14.86 -23.90 17.95
N PHE A 45 14.11 -22.91 17.41
CA PHE A 45 12.90 -23.18 16.62
C PHE A 45 13.25 -23.86 15.30
N ASP A 46 12.38 -24.79 14.89
CA ASP A 46 12.56 -25.52 13.66
C ASP A 46 12.43 -24.64 12.40
N ARG A 47 12.79 -25.24 11.24
CA ARG A 47 12.80 -24.51 9.98
C ARG A 47 11.41 -24.02 9.59
N THR A 48 10.36 -24.76 9.86
CA THR A 48 8.97 -24.39 9.51
C THR A 48 8.55 -23.10 10.22
N VAL A 49 8.87 -22.99 11.51
CA VAL A 49 8.62 -21.75 12.28
C VAL A 49 9.44 -20.61 11.71
N ARG A 50 10.74 -20.81 11.46
CA ARG A 50 11.63 -19.77 10.91
C ARG A 50 11.18 -19.27 9.54
N ASP A 51 10.80 -20.18 8.64
CA ASP A 51 10.30 -19.85 7.31
C ASP A 51 9.01 -19.02 7.40
N THR A 52 8.11 -19.37 8.31
CA THR A 52 6.88 -18.59 8.54
C THR A 52 7.19 -17.21 9.13
N VAL A 53 8.10 -17.13 10.11
CA VAL A 53 8.55 -15.86 10.72
C VAL A 53 9.14 -14.91 9.67
N TYR A 54 9.96 -15.43 8.76
CA TYR A 54 10.54 -14.66 7.66
C TYR A 54 9.46 -13.93 6.84
N TRP A 55 8.46 -14.67 6.36
CA TRP A 55 7.40 -14.10 5.54
C TRP A 55 6.48 -13.15 6.34
N VAL A 56 6.13 -13.53 7.56
CA VAL A 56 5.27 -12.71 8.42
C VAL A 56 5.94 -11.39 8.79
N ALA A 57 7.25 -11.38 9.06
CA ALA A 57 8.01 -10.18 9.37
C ALA A 57 8.01 -9.17 8.19
N LEU A 58 8.13 -9.67 6.95
CA LEU A 58 8.19 -8.83 5.76
C LEU A 58 6.80 -8.39 5.23
N LEU A 59 5.74 -9.10 5.60
CA LEU A 59 4.37 -8.86 5.11
C LEU A 59 3.43 -8.25 6.16
N ARG A 60 3.92 -8.00 7.38
CA ARG A 60 3.11 -7.62 8.53
C ARG A 60 2.11 -6.51 8.24
N TYR A 61 2.49 -5.50 7.49
CA TYR A 61 1.68 -4.31 7.24
C TYR A 61 1.10 -4.23 5.82
N VAL A 62 1.16 -5.32 5.05
CA VAL A 62 0.72 -5.34 3.65
C VAL A 62 -0.76 -4.97 3.45
N GLY A 63 -1.61 -5.17 4.46
CA GLY A 63 -3.03 -4.78 4.42
C GLY A 63 -3.33 -3.36 4.90
N CYS A 64 -2.33 -2.66 5.46
CA CYS A 64 -2.58 -1.40 6.17
C CYS A 64 -2.83 -0.18 5.26
N THR A 65 -2.53 -0.28 3.96
CA THR A 65 -2.94 0.75 3.00
C THR A 65 -4.45 0.82 2.83
N GLY A 66 -5.16 -0.30 3.01
CA GLY A 66 -6.60 -0.39 2.82
C GLY A 66 -7.46 0.46 3.77
N HIS A 67 -6.89 1.01 4.84
CA HIS A 67 -7.59 1.91 5.77
C HIS A 67 -6.83 3.24 6.00
N ALA A 68 -5.87 3.56 5.11
CA ALA A 68 -5.07 4.77 5.24
C ALA A 68 -5.92 6.04 5.16
N HIS A 69 -6.91 6.07 4.27
CA HIS A 69 -7.82 7.20 4.10
C HIS A 69 -8.69 7.45 5.35
N GLU A 70 -9.22 6.41 5.98
CA GLU A 70 -10.02 6.50 7.21
C GLU A 70 -9.18 7.03 8.38
N VAL A 71 -7.94 6.55 8.50
CA VAL A 71 -7.00 7.05 9.51
C VAL A 71 -6.66 8.52 9.26
N ALA A 72 -6.37 8.91 8.01
CA ALA A 72 -6.08 10.29 7.66
C ALA A 72 -7.28 11.22 7.89
N THR A 73 -8.49 10.77 7.61
CA THR A 73 -9.72 11.55 7.84
C THR A 73 -9.89 11.90 9.32
N LEU A 74 -9.56 10.98 10.23
CA LEU A 74 -9.68 11.19 11.67
C LEU A 74 -8.49 11.95 12.26
N PHE A 75 -7.27 11.58 11.88
CA PHE A 75 -6.04 12.07 12.53
C PHE A 75 -5.25 13.10 11.70
N GLY A 76 -5.57 13.30 10.44
CA GLY A 76 -4.88 14.21 9.52
C GLY A 76 -3.70 13.58 8.79
N ASP A 77 -2.68 13.10 9.49
CA ASP A 77 -1.50 12.44 8.90
C ASP A 77 -1.38 11.00 9.43
N GLU A 78 -1.85 10.05 8.61
CA GLU A 78 -1.85 8.61 8.98
C GLU A 78 -0.45 8.05 9.09
N ILE A 79 0.52 8.61 8.38
CA ILE A 79 1.91 8.17 8.44
C ILE A 79 2.54 8.62 9.74
N ALA A 80 2.34 9.87 10.12
CA ALA A 80 2.90 10.43 11.35
C ALA A 80 2.31 9.77 12.61
N ILE A 81 0.99 9.53 12.66
CA ILE A 81 0.38 8.83 13.81
C ILE A 81 0.88 7.40 13.94
N ARG A 82 1.04 6.68 12.81
CA ARG A 82 1.60 5.32 12.81
C ARG A 82 3.05 5.30 13.31
N ALA A 83 3.87 6.22 12.81
CA ALA A 83 5.27 6.36 13.27
C ALA A 83 5.36 6.63 14.78
N GLN A 84 4.51 7.50 15.31
CA GLN A 84 4.47 7.82 16.73
C GLN A 84 3.99 6.64 17.57
N THR A 85 2.92 5.95 17.14
CA THR A 85 2.33 4.86 17.93
C THR A 85 3.15 3.57 17.92
N LEU A 86 4.07 3.41 16.98
CA LEU A 86 4.90 2.20 16.85
C LEU A 86 5.78 1.93 18.08
N VAL A 87 6.19 2.97 18.81
CA VAL A 87 7.05 2.85 19.98
C VAL A 87 6.30 2.84 21.32
N HIS A 88 4.98 3.07 21.27
CA HIS A 88 4.15 3.06 22.47
C HIS A 88 3.96 1.64 23.02
N ASP A 89 3.62 1.54 24.29
CA ASP A 89 3.22 0.27 24.88
C ASP A 89 1.78 -0.08 24.49
N ALA A 90 1.61 -0.84 23.41
CA ALA A 90 0.30 -1.30 22.97
C ALA A 90 -0.43 -2.20 23.99
N GLY A 91 0.28 -2.70 25.01
CA GLY A 91 -0.28 -3.37 26.18
C GLY A 91 -0.89 -2.42 27.21
N ASN A 92 -0.70 -1.08 27.04
CA ASN A 92 -1.25 -0.03 27.89
C ASN A 92 -2.24 0.87 27.13
N PRO A 93 -3.52 0.50 27.00
CA PRO A 93 -4.51 1.26 26.24
C PRO A 93 -4.66 2.72 26.69
N ALA A 94 -4.46 3.00 27.98
CA ALA A 94 -4.56 4.37 28.51
C ALA A 94 -3.45 5.29 27.97
N GLU A 95 -2.24 4.76 27.83
CA GLU A 95 -1.11 5.47 27.20
C GLU A 95 -1.40 5.72 25.72
N VAL A 96 -1.80 4.69 24.98
CA VAL A 96 -2.10 4.79 23.56
C VAL A 96 -3.20 5.83 23.31
N ILE A 97 -4.32 5.77 24.05
CA ILE A 97 -5.43 6.72 23.88
C ILE A 97 -5.00 8.15 24.19
N ARG A 98 -4.26 8.36 25.30
CA ARG A 98 -3.73 9.69 25.66
C ARG A 98 -2.90 10.30 24.52
N ASP A 99 -2.00 9.51 23.96
CA ASP A 99 -1.05 10.00 22.96
C ASP A 99 -1.70 10.16 21.59
N VAL A 100 -2.66 9.29 21.25
CA VAL A 100 -3.53 9.45 20.07
C VAL A 100 -4.37 10.74 20.17
N ILE A 101 -4.96 11.03 21.34
CA ILE A 101 -5.69 12.29 21.57
C ILE A 101 -4.75 13.48 21.42
N ALA A 102 -3.57 13.44 22.04
CA ALA A 102 -2.61 14.53 21.95
C ALA A 102 -2.20 14.81 20.49
N PHE A 103 -1.94 13.76 19.70
CA PHE A 103 -1.65 13.88 18.28
C PHE A 103 -2.84 14.47 17.50
N ALA A 104 -4.02 13.87 17.65
CA ALA A 104 -5.23 14.24 16.90
C ALA A 104 -5.70 15.67 17.20
N THR A 105 -5.39 16.21 18.36
CA THR A 105 -5.79 17.57 18.76
C THR A 105 -4.71 18.63 18.51
N ALA A 106 -3.50 18.23 18.14
CA ALA A 106 -2.39 19.15 17.89
C ALA A 106 -2.74 20.16 16.79
N GLY A 107 -2.56 21.46 17.08
CA GLY A 107 -2.81 22.55 16.13
C GLY A 107 -4.28 22.85 15.81
N ARG A 108 -5.26 22.12 16.35
CA ARG A 108 -6.68 22.36 16.11
C ARG A 108 -7.25 23.45 17.05
N PRO A 109 -8.26 24.23 16.61
CA PRO A 109 -9.02 25.13 17.48
C PRO A 109 -9.67 24.39 18.66
N PRO A 110 -9.94 25.06 19.81
CA PRO A 110 -10.51 24.43 20.99
C PRO A 110 -11.81 23.65 20.73
N GLU A 111 -12.74 24.23 19.98
CA GLU A 111 -14.04 23.59 19.68
C GLU A 111 -13.88 22.29 18.86
N GLU A 112 -12.94 22.25 17.92
CA GLU A 112 -12.63 21.04 17.16
C GLU A 112 -11.92 19.98 18.01
N ARG A 113 -11.07 20.42 18.97
CA ARG A 113 -10.41 19.50 19.92
C ARG A 113 -11.42 18.73 20.74
N ASP A 114 -12.40 19.43 21.30
CA ASP A 114 -13.44 18.81 22.13
C ASP A 114 -14.25 17.77 21.35
N GLN A 115 -14.58 18.08 20.10
CA GLN A 115 -15.27 17.13 19.22
C GLN A 115 -14.44 15.87 18.94
N VAL A 116 -13.15 16.04 18.64
CA VAL A 116 -12.23 14.92 18.39
C VAL A 116 -12.04 14.07 19.64
N VAL A 117 -11.84 14.68 20.81
CA VAL A 117 -11.73 13.97 22.09
C VAL A 117 -12.99 13.17 22.38
N GLN A 118 -14.16 13.79 22.25
CA GLN A 118 -15.44 13.14 22.45
C GLN A 118 -15.64 11.96 21.49
N PHE A 119 -15.31 12.14 20.20
CA PHE A 119 -15.39 11.07 19.22
C PHE A 119 -14.50 9.89 19.60
N ILE A 120 -13.22 10.14 19.92
CA ILE A 120 -12.28 9.09 20.32
C ILE A 120 -12.78 8.34 21.57
N GLN A 121 -13.22 9.07 22.61
CA GLN A 121 -13.70 8.47 23.84
C GLN A 121 -14.92 7.58 23.65
N GLN A 122 -15.81 7.93 22.72
CA GLN A 122 -17.04 7.18 22.46
C GLN A 122 -16.86 6.05 21.47
N ASN A 123 -15.95 6.19 20.49
CA ASN A 123 -15.92 5.29 19.33
C ASN A 123 -14.58 4.56 19.12
N ALA A 124 -13.53 4.88 19.91
CA ALA A 124 -12.17 4.37 19.62
C ALA A 124 -12.10 2.84 19.48
N ARG A 125 -12.85 2.11 20.33
CA ARG A 125 -12.82 0.64 20.30
C ARG A 125 -13.47 0.08 19.03
N GLU A 126 -14.66 0.56 18.69
CA GLU A 126 -15.38 0.11 17.49
C GLU A 126 -14.62 0.50 16.23
N TRP A 127 -14.11 1.74 16.19
CA TRP A 127 -13.29 2.25 15.09
C TRP A 127 -12.01 1.42 14.90
N ALA A 128 -11.28 1.14 15.99
CA ALA A 128 -10.07 0.32 15.95
C ALA A 128 -10.38 -1.11 15.47
N THR A 129 -11.42 -1.74 16.03
CA THR A 129 -11.85 -3.08 15.62
C THR A 129 -12.14 -3.13 14.12
N HIS A 130 -12.91 -2.16 13.60
CA HIS A 130 -13.25 -2.09 12.18
C HIS A 130 -12.02 -1.90 11.29
N ASN A 131 -11.15 -0.94 11.62
CA ASN A 131 -9.97 -0.64 10.79
C ASN A 131 -8.95 -1.78 10.80
N PHE A 132 -8.67 -2.37 11.95
CA PHE A 132 -7.72 -3.48 12.03
C PHE A 132 -8.26 -4.76 11.39
N SER A 133 -9.58 -5.05 11.51
CA SER A 133 -10.22 -6.13 10.76
C SER A 133 -10.07 -5.91 9.25
N SER A 134 -10.26 -4.68 8.78
CA SER A 134 -10.11 -4.32 7.38
C SER A 134 -8.69 -4.57 6.86
N GLY A 135 -7.68 -4.14 7.62
CA GLY A 135 -6.28 -4.41 7.29
C GLY A 135 -5.95 -5.90 7.23
N CYS A 136 -6.42 -6.68 8.20
CA CYS A 136 -6.21 -8.13 8.22
C CYS A 136 -6.87 -8.85 7.03
N GLU A 137 -8.10 -8.47 6.67
CA GLU A 137 -8.80 -9.05 5.52
C GLU A 137 -8.10 -8.71 4.19
N VAL A 138 -7.68 -7.46 4.01
CA VAL A 138 -6.90 -7.03 2.84
C VAL A 138 -5.57 -7.78 2.78
N ALA A 139 -4.85 -7.93 3.89
CA ALA A 139 -3.61 -8.70 3.95
C ALA A 139 -3.83 -10.14 3.48
N ASP A 140 -4.86 -10.82 3.99
CA ASP A 140 -5.19 -12.20 3.60
C ASP A 140 -5.45 -12.30 2.08
N MET A 141 -6.23 -11.38 1.51
CA MET A 141 -6.53 -11.35 0.07
C MET A 141 -5.28 -11.10 -0.80
N LEU A 142 -4.37 -10.21 -0.38
CA LEU A 142 -3.15 -9.89 -1.13
C LEU A 142 -2.16 -11.06 -1.07
N VAL A 143 -1.90 -11.63 0.12
CA VAL A 143 -0.93 -12.71 0.28
C VAL A 143 -1.43 -14.04 -0.28
N GLN A 144 -2.76 -14.26 -0.32
CA GLN A 144 -3.34 -15.40 -1.03
C GLN A 144 -3.00 -15.37 -2.52
N ARG A 145 -3.01 -14.20 -3.15
CA ARG A 145 -2.65 -14.03 -4.57
C ARG A 145 -1.15 -14.21 -4.85
N LEU A 146 -0.32 -14.10 -3.83
CA LEU A 146 1.10 -14.45 -3.88
C LEU A 146 1.34 -15.93 -3.57
N ASP A 147 0.25 -16.72 -3.45
CA ASP A 147 0.28 -18.15 -3.20
C ASP A 147 0.99 -18.51 -1.88
N PHE A 148 0.74 -17.72 -0.81
CA PHE A 148 1.15 -18.06 0.54
C PHE A 148 0.16 -19.03 1.19
N GLY A 149 0.72 -20.02 1.89
CA GLY A 149 -0.04 -21.02 2.63
C GLY A 149 -0.77 -20.49 3.87
N PRO A 150 -1.58 -21.34 4.52
CA PRO A 150 -2.33 -20.98 5.70
C PRO A 150 -1.46 -20.48 6.86
N ASP A 151 -0.26 -21.02 7.06
CA ASP A 151 0.61 -20.65 8.18
C ASP A 151 0.94 -19.15 8.20
N VAL A 152 1.29 -18.58 7.04
CA VAL A 152 1.55 -17.15 6.89
C VAL A 152 0.25 -16.35 6.99
N ARG A 153 -0.79 -16.79 6.29
CA ARG A 153 -2.08 -16.11 6.23
C ARG A 153 -2.75 -16.03 7.60
N ASP A 154 -2.77 -17.14 8.34
CA ASP A 154 -3.35 -17.18 9.67
C ASP A 154 -2.56 -16.34 10.67
N ALA A 155 -1.22 -16.34 10.60
CA ALA A 155 -0.40 -15.49 11.46
C ALA A 155 -0.68 -13.99 11.21
N LEU A 156 -0.84 -13.55 9.96
CA LEU A 156 -1.10 -12.14 9.61
C LEU A 156 -2.44 -11.62 10.15
N ARG A 157 -3.42 -12.47 10.43
CA ARG A 157 -4.69 -12.08 11.07
C ARG A 157 -4.50 -11.55 12.49
N PHE A 158 -3.36 -11.86 13.13
CA PHE A 158 -3.02 -11.45 14.48
C PHE A 158 -2.07 -10.24 14.53
N THR A 159 -1.89 -9.54 13.42
CA THR A 159 -0.95 -8.40 13.29
C THR A 159 -1.07 -7.37 14.42
N PHE A 160 -2.29 -7.07 14.85
CA PHE A 160 -2.57 -6.06 15.88
C PHE A 160 -2.98 -6.64 17.23
N GLU A 161 -2.93 -7.96 17.40
CA GLU A 161 -3.15 -8.60 18.70
C GLU A 161 -1.94 -8.39 19.62
N ARG A 162 -2.11 -8.57 20.91
CA ARG A 162 -1.05 -8.47 21.92
C ARG A 162 -1.18 -9.57 22.96
N TRP A 163 -0.08 -10.04 23.50
CA TRP A 163 -0.03 -11.16 24.44
C TRP A 163 -1.07 -11.08 25.55
N GLY A 164 -1.24 -9.91 26.17
CA GLY A 164 -2.19 -9.68 27.26
C GLY A 164 -3.66 -9.58 26.85
N GLY A 165 -4.00 -9.67 25.55
CA GLY A 165 -5.36 -9.54 25.01
C GLY A 165 -5.86 -8.10 24.88
N THR A 166 -4.96 -7.12 24.88
CA THR A 166 -5.29 -5.70 24.68
C THR A 166 -5.34 -5.31 23.20
N GLY A 167 -4.95 -6.22 22.30
CA GLY A 167 -4.91 -6.02 20.86
C GLY A 167 -6.29 -6.11 20.19
N TYR A 168 -6.28 -6.06 18.87
CA TYR A 168 -7.44 -6.03 17.99
C TYR A 168 -7.24 -6.99 16.79
N PRO A 169 -8.31 -7.45 16.13
CA PRO A 169 -9.73 -7.19 16.40
C PRO A 169 -10.37 -8.16 17.39
N ALA A 170 -9.75 -9.33 17.65
CA ALA A 170 -10.37 -10.46 18.37
C ALA A 170 -10.03 -10.46 19.87
N HIS A 171 -9.14 -9.58 20.32
CA HIS A 171 -8.59 -9.59 21.68
C HIS A 171 -7.95 -10.93 22.06
N ALA A 172 -7.27 -11.56 21.10
CA ALA A 172 -6.57 -12.82 21.29
C ALA A 172 -5.49 -12.69 22.36
N LYS A 173 -5.31 -13.73 23.16
CA LYS A 173 -4.43 -13.71 24.34
C LYS A 173 -3.50 -14.93 24.38
N GLY A 174 -2.27 -14.70 24.83
CA GLY A 174 -1.30 -15.76 25.09
C GLY A 174 -1.05 -16.62 23.85
N ASP A 175 -1.06 -17.94 24.05
CA ASP A 175 -0.77 -18.94 23.01
C ASP A 175 -1.84 -19.04 21.91
N THR A 176 -2.96 -18.34 22.01
CA THR A 176 -3.92 -18.25 20.90
C THR A 176 -3.37 -17.39 19.76
N ILE A 177 -2.35 -16.55 20.03
CA ILE A 177 -1.61 -15.83 18.99
C ILE A 177 -0.52 -16.74 18.44
N PRO A 178 -0.47 -17.00 17.13
CA PRO A 178 0.55 -17.86 16.53
C PRO A 178 1.98 -17.43 16.89
N LEU A 179 2.84 -18.40 17.19
CA LEU A 179 4.22 -18.13 17.60
C LEU A 179 4.99 -17.22 16.61
N PRO A 180 4.90 -17.39 15.28
CA PRO A 180 5.56 -16.48 14.36
C PRO A 180 5.16 -15.02 14.56
N MET A 181 3.88 -14.73 14.81
CA MET A 181 3.42 -13.36 15.04
C MET A 181 3.88 -12.82 16.39
N ARG A 182 3.94 -13.64 17.45
CA ARG A 182 4.50 -13.22 18.77
C ARG A 182 5.95 -12.78 18.65
N ILE A 183 6.76 -13.51 17.87
CA ILE A 183 8.16 -13.16 17.59
C ILE A 183 8.22 -11.83 16.83
N VAL A 184 7.43 -11.68 15.78
CA VAL A 184 7.42 -10.46 14.95
C VAL A 184 6.92 -9.24 15.72
N HIS A 185 5.94 -9.38 16.61
CA HIS A 185 5.49 -8.29 17.49
C HIS A 185 6.66 -7.71 18.28
N LEU A 186 7.41 -8.57 18.98
CA LEU A 186 8.52 -8.14 19.81
C LEU A 186 9.66 -7.55 18.97
N THR A 187 10.12 -8.26 17.96
CA THR A 187 11.33 -7.86 17.22
C THR A 187 11.14 -6.57 16.43
N GLN A 188 9.95 -6.30 15.92
CA GLN A 188 9.66 -5.07 15.19
C GLN A 188 9.55 -3.86 16.12
N ASP A 189 8.86 -4.00 17.24
CA ASP A 189 8.76 -2.93 18.21
C ASP A 189 10.14 -2.63 18.80
N MET A 190 10.97 -3.66 19.06
CA MET A 190 12.32 -3.47 19.59
C MET A 190 13.28 -2.88 18.56
N GLU A 191 13.16 -3.22 17.27
CA GLU A 191 13.92 -2.56 16.21
C GLU A 191 13.63 -1.05 16.21
N ALA A 192 12.36 -0.67 16.22
CA ALA A 192 11.95 0.72 16.20
C ALA A 192 12.46 1.49 17.45
N ILE A 193 12.29 0.94 18.63
CA ILE A 193 12.75 1.56 19.88
C ILE A 193 14.29 1.65 19.90
N GLY A 194 14.98 0.58 19.51
CA GLY A 194 16.44 0.54 19.48
C GLY A 194 17.05 1.54 18.52
N ARG A 195 16.43 1.72 17.37
CA ARG A 195 16.85 2.68 16.34
C ARG A 195 16.53 4.13 16.72
N LEU A 196 15.35 4.39 17.26
CA LEU A 196 14.89 5.75 17.58
C LEU A 196 15.50 6.28 18.90
N PHE A 197 15.79 5.39 19.83
CA PHE A 197 16.32 5.80 21.14
C PHE A 197 17.69 5.18 21.42
N SER A 198 17.74 3.90 21.80
CA SER A 198 18.98 3.12 21.94
C SER A 198 18.69 1.63 22.12
N PRO A 199 19.68 0.75 21.87
CA PRO A 199 19.58 -0.67 22.19
C PRO A 199 19.18 -0.96 23.65
N GLU A 200 19.72 -0.21 24.61
CA GLU A 200 19.43 -0.37 26.04
C GLU A 200 17.94 -0.04 26.35
N LYS A 201 17.38 0.97 25.67
CA LYS A 201 15.95 1.31 25.79
C LYS A 201 15.06 0.21 25.21
N ALA A 202 15.46 -0.41 24.10
CA ALA A 202 14.73 -1.54 23.54
C ALA A 202 14.75 -2.75 24.49
N ILE A 203 15.92 -3.08 25.04
CA ILE A 203 16.09 -4.18 26.01
C ILE A 203 15.24 -3.92 27.26
N GLY A 204 15.30 -2.71 27.81
CA GLY A 204 14.46 -2.32 28.95
C GLY A 204 12.97 -2.43 28.65
N ALA A 205 12.54 -1.93 27.47
CA ALA A 205 11.14 -2.01 27.05
C ALA A 205 10.66 -3.47 26.87
N ALA A 206 11.50 -4.37 26.36
CA ALA A 206 11.16 -5.79 26.25
C ALA A 206 10.88 -6.39 27.64
N GLY A 207 11.72 -6.11 28.64
CA GLY A 207 11.52 -6.56 30.02
C GLY A 207 10.31 -5.92 30.70
N ASP A 208 10.14 -4.59 30.58
CA ASP A 208 9.06 -3.84 31.23
C ASP A 208 7.67 -4.21 30.69
N ARG A 209 7.59 -4.63 29.42
CA ARG A 209 6.34 -5.01 28.72
C ARG A 209 6.12 -6.52 28.68
N ARG A 210 6.95 -7.29 29.37
CA ARG A 210 6.86 -8.74 29.54
C ARG A 210 5.48 -9.13 30.11
N ASP A 211 4.88 -10.21 29.59
CA ASP A 211 3.56 -10.76 30.00
C ASP A 211 2.34 -9.82 29.77
N ARG A 212 2.58 -8.56 29.47
CA ARG A 212 1.53 -7.60 29.12
C ARG A 212 1.39 -7.42 27.59
N THR A 213 2.50 -7.07 26.93
CA THR A 213 2.53 -6.81 25.49
C THR A 213 3.17 -7.97 24.74
N TYR A 214 4.20 -8.59 25.34
CA TYR A 214 4.98 -9.63 24.72
C TYR A 214 4.92 -10.94 25.49
N ASP A 215 5.11 -12.05 24.75
CA ASP A 215 5.33 -13.39 25.30
C ASP A 215 6.51 -13.35 26.27
N PRO A 216 6.31 -13.82 27.52
CA PRO A 216 7.35 -13.77 28.56
C PRO A 216 8.64 -14.46 28.17
N ALA A 217 8.58 -15.62 27.52
CA ALA A 217 9.76 -16.38 27.14
C ALA A 217 10.56 -15.67 26.04
N LEU A 218 9.86 -15.08 25.06
CA LEU A 218 10.50 -14.32 24.00
C LEU A 218 11.10 -13.00 24.53
N ALA A 219 10.40 -12.32 25.45
CA ALA A 219 10.92 -11.12 26.10
C ALA A 219 12.20 -11.41 26.89
N ASP A 220 12.24 -12.51 27.66
CA ASP A 220 13.41 -12.94 28.42
C ASP A 220 14.60 -13.21 27.47
N LEU A 221 14.38 -13.90 26.34
CA LEU A 221 15.40 -14.12 25.30
C LEU A 221 15.91 -12.79 24.71
N PHE A 222 15.01 -11.83 24.45
CA PHE A 222 15.43 -10.53 23.92
C PHE A 222 16.26 -9.74 24.93
N VAL A 223 15.90 -9.78 26.20
CA VAL A 223 16.66 -9.13 27.28
C VAL A 223 18.06 -9.71 27.36
N GLU A 224 18.22 -11.03 27.24
CA GLU A 224 19.53 -11.70 27.34
C GLU A 224 20.41 -11.46 26.10
N HIS A 225 19.84 -11.47 24.88
CA HIS A 225 20.61 -11.51 23.64
C HIS A 225 20.55 -10.23 22.81
N GLY A 226 19.59 -9.35 23.06
CA GLY A 226 19.29 -8.17 22.22
C GLY A 226 20.49 -7.24 22.02
N GLY A 227 21.34 -7.06 23.00
CA GLY A 227 22.55 -6.24 22.87
C GLY A 227 23.48 -6.73 21.76
N ARG A 228 23.74 -8.05 21.71
CA ARG A 228 24.56 -8.67 20.65
C ARG A 228 23.88 -8.58 19.28
N TRP A 229 22.56 -8.70 19.24
CA TRP A 229 21.81 -8.59 17.99
C TRP A 229 21.85 -7.18 17.41
N PHE A 230 21.75 -6.14 18.23
CA PHE A 230 21.91 -4.76 17.78
C PHE A 230 23.33 -4.45 17.29
N GLU A 231 24.37 -4.98 17.95
CA GLU A 231 25.74 -4.86 17.45
C GLU A 231 25.91 -5.53 16.08
N ARG A 232 25.39 -6.74 15.91
CA ARG A 232 25.40 -7.44 14.63
C ARG A 232 24.64 -6.65 13.56
N LEU A 233 23.45 -6.11 13.90
CA LEU A 233 22.61 -5.34 12.99
C LEU A 233 23.27 -4.03 12.51
N ARG A 234 24.14 -3.44 13.31
CA ARG A 234 24.86 -2.20 12.97
C ARG A 234 25.85 -2.36 11.82
N VAL A 235 26.41 -3.56 11.64
CA VAL A 235 27.44 -3.82 10.64
C VAL A 235 26.97 -4.65 9.45
N MET A 236 25.72 -5.13 9.50
CA MET A 236 25.13 -5.95 8.44
C MET A 236 24.43 -5.08 7.40
N ASP A 237 24.48 -5.50 6.14
CA ASP A 237 23.59 -5.02 5.08
C ASP A 237 22.24 -5.72 5.23
N PRO A 238 21.13 -5.02 5.58
CA PRO A 238 19.84 -5.66 5.84
C PRO A 238 19.26 -6.32 4.61
N TRP A 239 19.43 -5.73 3.42
CA TRP A 239 18.92 -6.29 2.17
C TRP A 239 19.54 -7.65 1.86
N ASN A 240 20.87 -7.69 1.79
CA ASN A 240 21.58 -8.95 1.52
C ASN A 240 21.37 -9.96 2.65
N GLY A 241 21.29 -9.50 3.90
CA GLY A 241 21.01 -10.36 5.05
C GLY A 241 19.68 -11.07 4.95
N VAL A 242 18.60 -10.33 4.61
CA VAL A 242 17.26 -10.91 4.44
C VAL A 242 17.21 -11.85 3.24
N LEU A 243 17.81 -11.49 2.11
CA LEU A 243 17.82 -12.39 0.95
C LEU A 243 18.59 -13.69 1.17
N ALA A 244 19.58 -13.69 2.07
CA ALA A 244 20.29 -14.90 2.48
C ALA A 244 19.45 -15.82 3.39
N LEU A 245 18.42 -15.29 4.05
CA LEU A 245 17.48 -16.03 4.89
C LEU A 245 16.24 -16.54 4.15
N GLU A 246 16.05 -16.14 2.88
CA GLU A 246 14.86 -16.57 2.12
C GLU A 246 14.69 -18.08 2.16
N PRO A 247 13.50 -18.58 2.54
CA PRO A 247 13.22 -20.01 2.61
C PRO A 247 13.49 -20.75 1.29
N GLU A 248 14.15 -21.88 1.36
CA GLU A 248 14.39 -22.76 0.22
C GLU A 248 13.31 -23.84 0.08
N PRO A 249 12.96 -24.25 -1.16
CA PRO A 249 13.53 -23.77 -2.43
C PRO A 249 13.07 -22.37 -2.78
N HIS A 250 13.96 -21.52 -3.29
CA HIS A 250 13.59 -20.16 -3.69
C HIS A 250 12.54 -20.19 -4.79
N ARG A 251 11.45 -19.44 -4.59
CA ARG A 251 10.38 -19.29 -5.58
C ARG A 251 10.74 -18.19 -6.56
N LEU A 252 10.76 -18.54 -7.85
CA LEU A 252 10.99 -17.58 -8.94
C LEU A 252 9.67 -17.13 -9.54
N LEU A 253 9.52 -15.81 -9.67
CA LEU A 253 8.40 -15.16 -10.33
C LEU A 253 8.79 -14.89 -11.79
N GLU A 254 8.12 -15.56 -12.73
CA GLU A 254 8.32 -15.43 -14.17
C GLU A 254 6.97 -15.36 -14.88
N GLY A 255 6.92 -14.76 -16.08
CA GLY A 255 5.70 -14.71 -16.90
C GLY A 255 4.49 -14.20 -16.11
N ASP A 256 3.40 -14.98 -16.09
CA ASP A 256 2.15 -14.65 -15.43
C ASP A 256 2.28 -14.54 -13.91
N ALA A 257 3.17 -15.30 -13.27
CA ALA A 257 3.42 -15.22 -11.84
C ALA A 257 4.05 -13.87 -11.47
N LEU A 258 4.99 -13.37 -12.28
CA LEU A 258 5.58 -12.03 -12.09
C LEU A 258 4.52 -10.95 -12.32
N ASP A 259 3.72 -11.05 -13.36
CA ASP A 259 2.64 -10.12 -13.65
C ASP A 259 1.60 -10.09 -12.52
N GLY A 260 1.28 -11.26 -11.96
CA GLY A 260 0.41 -11.41 -10.80
C GLY A 260 0.97 -10.70 -9.56
N ALA A 261 2.25 -10.88 -9.26
CA ALA A 261 2.91 -10.23 -8.13
C ALA A 261 2.97 -8.70 -8.28
N LEU A 262 3.36 -8.20 -9.46
CA LEU A 262 3.36 -6.75 -9.73
C LEU A 262 1.95 -6.15 -9.67
N THR A 263 0.92 -6.94 -10.02
CA THR A 263 -0.47 -6.53 -9.87
C THR A 263 -0.90 -6.47 -8.40
N VAL A 264 -0.39 -7.38 -7.55
CA VAL A 264 -0.59 -7.29 -6.08
C VAL A 264 0.05 -6.02 -5.52
N ALA A 265 1.24 -5.69 -5.99
CA ALA A 265 1.91 -4.44 -5.61
C ALA A 265 1.12 -3.19 -6.04
N ALA A 266 0.61 -3.17 -7.27
CA ALA A 266 -0.28 -2.11 -7.77
C ALA A 266 -1.52 -1.95 -6.88
N ASP A 267 -2.19 -3.05 -6.52
CA ASP A 267 -3.37 -3.03 -5.66
C ASP A 267 -3.05 -2.54 -4.25
N PHE A 268 -1.90 -2.95 -3.69
CA PHE A 268 -1.42 -2.47 -2.39
C PHE A 268 -1.26 -0.93 -2.38
N ILE A 269 -0.73 -0.36 -3.47
CA ILE A 269 -0.54 1.09 -3.60
C ILE A 269 -1.89 1.78 -3.80
N ASP A 270 -2.68 1.31 -4.75
CA ASP A 270 -3.94 1.93 -5.13
C ASP A 270 -4.98 1.94 -3.99
N LEU A 271 -4.93 0.95 -3.08
CA LEU A 271 -5.78 0.89 -1.89
C LEU A 271 -5.55 2.04 -0.91
N LYS A 272 -4.42 2.73 -0.99
CA LYS A 272 -4.09 3.83 -0.09
C LYS A 272 -5.10 4.98 -0.18
N SER A 273 -5.68 5.22 -1.36
CA SER A 273 -6.64 6.29 -1.59
C SER A 273 -7.89 5.79 -2.34
N PRO A 274 -9.10 6.21 -1.95
CA PRO A 274 -10.33 5.85 -2.66
C PRO A 274 -10.38 6.40 -4.10
N TYR A 275 -9.55 7.41 -4.41
CA TYR A 275 -9.43 7.99 -5.75
C TYR A 275 -8.46 7.22 -6.65
N MET A 276 -7.65 6.33 -6.06
CA MET A 276 -6.64 5.55 -6.80
C MET A 276 -7.12 4.16 -7.21
N GLY A 277 -8.24 3.65 -6.69
CA GLY A 277 -8.68 2.28 -6.91
C GLY A 277 -8.60 1.82 -8.37
N GLY A 278 -7.66 0.93 -8.72
CA GLY A 278 -7.41 0.42 -10.07
C GLY A 278 -6.67 1.39 -11.02
N HIS A 279 -6.12 2.49 -10.51
CA HIS A 279 -5.34 3.46 -11.29
C HIS A 279 -4.15 2.81 -11.99
N SER A 280 -3.29 2.14 -11.24
CA SER A 280 -2.07 1.50 -11.77
C SER A 280 -2.37 0.44 -12.82
N ARG A 281 -3.44 -0.33 -12.66
CA ARG A 281 -3.90 -1.31 -13.67
C ARG A 281 -4.40 -0.63 -14.94
N GLN A 282 -5.12 0.47 -14.82
CA GLN A 282 -5.61 1.24 -15.96
C GLN A 282 -4.45 1.87 -16.73
N CYS A 283 -3.48 2.45 -16.03
CA CYS A 283 -2.25 2.95 -16.63
C CYS A 283 -1.49 1.85 -17.37
N ALA A 284 -1.32 0.69 -16.74
CA ALA A 284 -0.62 -0.45 -17.34
C ALA A 284 -1.29 -0.96 -18.62
N GLN A 285 -2.63 -1.05 -18.64
CA GLN A 285 -3.36 -1.49 -19.82
C GLN A 285 -3.25 -0.46 -20.94
N LEU A 286 -3.51 0.82 -20.66
CA LEU A 286 -3.46 1.87 -21.68
C LEU A 286 -2.05 2.06 -22.24
N ALA A 287 -1.01 1.94 -21.39
CA ALA A 287 0.39 2.00 -21.81
C ALA A 287 0.75 0.85 -22.76
N ALA A 288 0.31 -0.38 -22.46
CA ALA A 288 0.50 -1.53 -23.34
C ALA A 288 -0.18 -1.35 -24.69
N ASP A 289 -1.41 -0.83 -24.70
CA ASP A 289 -2.15 -0.60 -25.93
C ASP A 289 -1.51 0.51 -26.77
N ALA A 290 -1.08 1.59 -26.16
CA ALA A 290 -0.34 2.68 -26.84
C ALA A 290 1.01 2.20 -27.38
N ALA A 291 1.73 1.34 -26.67
CA ALA A 291 2.98 0.75 -27.15
C ALA A 291 2.78 -0.12 -28.40
N ARG A 292 1.69 -0.88 -28.47
CA ARG A 292 1.32 -1.66 -29.68
C ARG A 292 1.00 -0.75 -30.86
N VAL A 293 0.29 0.37 -30.63
CA VAL A 293 0.06 1.40 -31.66
C VAL A 293 1.38 1.94 -32.22
N LEU A 294 2.42 2.08 -31.37
CA LEU A 294 3.75 2.51 -31.79
C LEU A 294 4.58 1.41 -32.45
N GLY A 295 4.10 0.17 -32.50
CA GLY A 295 4.83 -0.97 -33.07
C GLY A 295 5.97 -1.48 -32.18
N PHE A 296 5.87 -1.33 -30.87
CA PHE A 296 6.84 -1.91 -29.94
C PHE A 296 6.81 -3.44 -30.02
N SER A 297 7.96 -4.09 -29.75
CA SER A 297 7.99 -5.53 -29.57
C SER A 297 7.19 -5.95 -28.31
N GLU A 298 6.67 -7.18 -28.29
CA GLU A 298 5.89 -7.66 -27.11
C GLU A 298 6.73 -7.68 -25.81
N ASP A 299 8.06 -7.83 -25.91
CA ASP A 299 8.95 -7.69 -24.74
C ASP A 299 8.96 -6.24 -24.23
N ALA A 300 9.02 -5.25 -25.12
CA ALA A 300 8.96 -3.83 -24.75
C ALA A 300 7.57 -3.44 -24.23
N VAL A 301 6.50 -3.94 -24.83
CA VAL A 301 5.12 -3.78 -24.34
C VAL A 301 4.98 -4.35 -22.92
N THR A 302 5.52 -5.54 -22.69
CA THR A 302 5.48 -6.19 -21.38
C THR A 302 6.27 -5.40 -20.33
N THR A 303 7.45 -4.91 -20.68
CA THR A 303 8.28 -4.09 -19.79
C THR A 303 7.59 -2.79 -19.42
N LEU A 304 7.01 -2.08 -20.39
CA LEU A 304 6.25 -0.86 -20.16
C LEU A 304 5.03 -1.10 -19.27
N ARG A 305 4.25 -2.16 -19.55
CA ARG A 305 3.10 -2.54 -18.76
C ARG A 305 3.48 -2.86 -17.29
N ARG A 306 4.57 -3.60 -17.08
CA ARG A 306 5.10 -3.90 -15.75
C ARG A 306 5.59 -2.66 -15.03
N GLY A 307 6.31 -1.77 -15.71
CA GLY A 307 6.72 -0.49 -15.15
C GLY A 307 5.54 0.37 -14.70
N ALA A 308 4.48 0.40 -15.50
CA ALA A 308 3.24 1.10 -15.16
C ALA A 308 2.47 0.50 -13.98
N LEU A 309 2.63 -0.80 -13.65
CA LEU A 309 2.04 -1.39 -12.44
C LEU A 309 2.71 -0.91 -11.14
N VAL A 310 3.96 -0.46 -11.20
CA VAL A 310 4.76 -0.12 -10.01
C VAL A 310 5.23 1.33 -9.97
N HIS A 311 4.76 2.17 -10.91
CA HIS A 311 5.23 3.56 -11.05
C HIS A 311 4.98 4.41 -9.79
N ASP A 312 3.94 4.11 -9.06
CA ASP A 312 3.47 4.88 -7.91
C ASP A 312 3.88 4.30 -6.54
N PHE A 313 4.86 3.40 -6.47
CA PHE A 313 5.35 2.85 -5.19
C PHE A 313 5.67 3.94 -4.16
N GLY A 314 6.23 5.06 -4.59
CA GLY A 314 6.62 6.17 -3.72
C GLY A 314 5.44 6.93 -3.09
N ILE A 315 4.21 6.78 -3.59
CA ILE A 315 3.01 7.38 -2.98
C ILE A 315 2.80 6.86 -1.54
N THR A 316 3.30 5.68 -1.21
CA THR A 316 3.22 5.15 0.16
C THR A 316 3.84 6.08 1.21
N ALA A 317 4.77 6.94 0.84
CA ALA A 317 5.39 7.94 1.72
C ALA A 317 4.61 9.28 1.81
N LEU A 318 3.52 9.42 1.06
CA LEU A 318 2.73 10.66 1.05
C LEU A 318 1.51 10.51 1.97
N PRO A 319 1.30 11.39 2.97
CA PRO A 319 0.08 11.38 3.75
C PRO A 319 -1.17 11.61 2.88
N ASN A 320 -2.25 10.90 3.19
CA ASN A 320 -3.52 11.10 2.51
C ASN A 320 -4.10 12.50 2.74
N SER A 321 -3.76 13.17 3.84
CA SER A 321 -4.09 14.58 4.05
C SER A 321 -3.51 15.53 2.98
N ILE A 322 -2.46 15.10 2.26
CA ILE A 322 -1.91 15.81 1.10
C ILE A 322 -2.50 15.22 -0.19
N TRP A 323 -2.44 13.89 -0.36
CA TRP A 323 -2.85 13.22 -1.59
C TRP A 323 -4.34 13.33 -1.89
N ASP A 324 -5.18 13.25 -0.85
CA ASP A 324 -6.65 13.35 -0.92
C ASP A 324 -7.16 14.75 -0.48
N LYS A 325 -6.32 15.78 -0.52
CA LYS A 325 -6.69 17.14 -0.09
C LYS A 325 -7.75 17.73 -1.02
N PRO A 326 -8.90 18.15 -0.51
CA PRO A 326 -9.90 18.84 -1.30
C PRO A 326 -9.47 20.30 -1.53
N GLY A 327 -8.80 20.58 -2.63
CA GLY A 327 -8.34 21.91 -3.02
C GLY A 327 -6.86 21.99 -3.36
N THR A 328 -6.35 23.21 -3.53
CA THR A 328 -4.97 23.43 -3.97
C THR A 328 -3.95 23.06 -2.90
N LEU A 329 -2.87 22.40 -3.32
CA LEU A 329 -1.71 22.12 -2.48
C LEU A 329 -0.90 23.40 -2.25
N THR A 330 -0.38 23.56 -1.04
CA THR A 330 0.67 24.54 -0.76
C THR A 330 1.97 24.13 -1.47
N ARG A 331 2.92 25.06 -1.61
CA ARG A 331 4.21 24.74 -2.23
C ARG A 331 4.92 23.60 -1.49
N ALA A 332 4.93 23.61 -0.16
CA ALA A 332 5.55 22.58 0.66
C ALA A 332 4.89 21.20 0.49
N GLU A 333 3.56 21.16 0.35
CA GLU A 333 2.84 19.91 0.07
C GLU A 333 3.17 19.39 -1.35
N TYR A 334 3.23 20.30 -2.32
CA TYR A 334 3.58 19.95 -3.69
C TYR A 334 5.03 19.43 -3.79
N ASP A 335 5.98 20.05 -3.08
CA ASP A 335 7.37 19.56 -2.99
C ASP A 335 7.43 18.11 -2.45
N ARG A 336 6.56 17.76 -1.50
CA ARG A 336 6.45 16.37 -1.02
C ARG A 336 5.89 15.42 -2.09
N VAL A 337 4.89 15.86 -2.86
CA VAL A 337 4.33 15.07 -3.97
C VAL A 337 5.41 14.82 -5.02
N GLU A 338 6.23 15.82 -5.37
CA GLU A 338 7.31 15.68 -6.36
C GLU A 338 8.37 14.63 -6.00
N LEU A 339 8.42 14.16 -4.73
CA LEU A 339 9.40 13.16 -4.29
C LEU A 339 8.99 11.71 -4.61
N HIS A 340 7.70 11.41 -4.86
CA HIS A 340 7.28 10.01 -4.99
C HIS A 340 7.94 9.24 -6.15
N PRO A 341 8.26 9.83 -7.32
CA PRO A 341 8.97 9.07 -8.36
C PRO A 341 10.41 8.74 -7.96
N MET A 342 11.07 9.61 -7.20
CA MET A 342 12.39 9.33 -6.64
C MET A 342 12.34 8.19 -5.62
N LEU A 343 11.33 8.18 -4.76
CA LEU A 343 11.13 7.11 -3.78
C LEU A 343 10.79 5.78 -4.47
N THR A 344 9.99 5.81 -5.54
CA THR A 344 9.77 4.65 -6.42
C THR A 344 11.11 4.11 -6.95
N GLU A 345 11.95 4.98 -7.50
CA GLU A 345 13.27 4.60 -8.02
C GLU A 345 14.14 3.95 -6.95
N GLN A 346 14.19 4.52 -5.75
CA GLN A 346 15.01 3.99 -4.65
C GLN A 346 14.59 2.57 -4.24
N MET A 347 13.30 2.29 -4.19
CA MET A 347 12.79 0.96 -3.82
C MET A 347 13.03 -0.07 -4.93
N LEU A 348 12.71 0.26 -6.19
CA LEU A 348 12.87 -0.68 -7.30
C LEU A 348 14.34 -1.00 -7.60
N ARG A 349 15.25 -0.06 -7.36
CA ARG A 349 16.71 -0.23 -7.60
C ARG A 349 17.34 -1.33 -6.74
N ARG A 350 16.68 -1.75 -5.65
CA ARG A 350 17.21 -2.79 -4.77
C ARG A 350 17.28 -4.17 -5.43
N SER A 351 16.38 -4.49 -6.33
CA SER A 351 16.38 -5.74 -7.09
C SER A 351 16.75 -5.47 -8.56
N PRO A 352 17.76 -6.15 -9.14
CA PRO A 352 18.12 -5.97 -10.55
C PRO A 352 16.96 -6.22 -11.52
N ALA A 353 16.05 -7.15 -11.19
CA ALA A 353 14.89 -7.43 -12.03
C ALA A 353 13.86 -6.30 -12.00
N LEU A 354 13.67 -5.63 -10.86
CA LEU A 354 12.79 -4.47 -10.73
C LEU A 354 13.47 -3.19 -11.20
N ASP A 355 14.79 -3.06 -11.06
CA ASP A 355 15.54 -1.91 -11.58
C ASP A 355 15.42 -1.78 -13.10
N ALA A 356 15.25 -2.89 -13.81
CA ALA A 356 14.94 -2.88 -15.25
C ALA A 356 13.63 -2.14 -15.60
N LEU A 357 12.72 -1.96 -14.65
CA LEU A 357 11.47 -1.21 -14.79
C LEU A 357 11.61 0.27 -14.44
N ASN A 358 12.70 0.65 -13.78
CA ASN A 358 12.89 2.00 -13.21
C ASN A 358 12.89 3.11 -14.25
N LEU A 359 13.47 2.87 -15.43
CA LEU A 359 13.54 3.85 -16.52
C LEU A 359 12.14 4.37 -16.89
N VAL A 360 11.16 3.46 -16.88
CA VAL A 360 9.76 3.79 -17.17
C VAL A 360 9.05 4.26 -15.90
N ALA A 361 9.13 3.48 -14.83
CA ALA A 361 8.35 3.70 -13.61
C ALA A 361 8.66 5.05 -12.94
N SER A 362 9.94 5.44 -12.82
CA SER A 362 10.31 6.68 -12.12
C SER A 362 10.23 7.95 -12.98
N ALA A 363 9.91 7.83 -14.28
CA ALA A 363 9.88 8.96 -15.21
C ALA A 363 8.46 9.43 -15.56
N HIS A 364 7.42 8.88 -14.93
CA HIS A 364 6.02 9.14 -15.30
C HIS A 364 5.56 10.60 -15.10
N HIS A 365 6.28 11.39 -14.33
CA HIS A 365 6.04 12.83 -14.16
C HIS A 365 7.11 13.73 -14.82
N GLU A 366 8.04 13.16 -15.58
CA GLU A 366 8.95 13.97 -16.40
C GLU A 366 8.16 14.66 -17.52
N ARG A 367 8.76 15.70 -18.14
CA ARG A 367 8.20 16.44 -19.28
C ARG A 367 9.31 16.74 -20.28
N CYS A 368 9.00 16.66 -21.55
CA CYS A 368 9.98 16.86 -22.64
C CYS A 368 10.59 18.26 -22.68
N ASP A 369 9.89 19.26 -22.14
CA ASP A 369 10.38 20.63 -22.00
C ASP A 369 11.24 20.86 -20.73
N GLY A 370 11.38 19.84 -19.87
CA GLY A 370 12.11 19.90 -18.61
C GLY A 370 11.30 20.52 -17.46
N SER A 371 10.00 20.76 -17.63
CA SER A 371 9.11 21.27 -16.57
C SER A 371 8.65 20.17 -15.60
N GLY A 372 8.92 18.90 -15.92
CA GLY A 372 8.60 17.75 -15.08
C GLY A 372 9.51 17.59 -13.87
N TYR A 373 9.32 16.50 -13.15
CA TYR A 373 10.07 16.12 -11.95
C TYR A 373 10.23 14.59 -11.91
N HIS A 374 11.21 14.00 -11.25
CA HIS A 374 12.15 14.62 -10.29
C HIS A 374 13.51 14.94 -10.91
N LYS A 375 13.86 14.33 -12.08
CA LYS A 375 15.17 14.47 -12.75
C LYS A 375 15.20 15.64 -13.74
N ARG A 376 14.04 16.15 -14.15
CA ARG A 376 13.85 17.19 -15.17
C ARG A 376 14.48 16.81 -16.51
N VAL A 377 14.24 15.56 -16.91
CA VAL A 377 14.74 15.00 -18.19
C VAL A 377 14.13 15.75 -19.37
N ARG A 378 14.96 16.08 -20.40
CA ARG A 378 14.50 16.71 -21.63
C ARG A 378 14.30 15.70 -22.75
N ALA A 379 13.61 16.10 -23.81
CA ALA A 379 13.18 15.24 -24.92
C ALA A 379 14.32 14.46 -25.60
N ASP A 380 15.53 15.04 -25.69
CA ASP A 380 16.69 14.42 -26.28
C ASP A 380 17.28 13.23 -25.47
N ALA A 381 16.94 13.15 -24.20
CA ALA A 381 17.35 12.08 -23.29
C ALA A 381 16.19 11.19 -22.83
N ALA A 382 14.96 11.44 -23.31
CA ALA A 382 13.76 10.73 -22.85
C ALA A 382 13.59 9.39 -23.59
N ASP A 383 13.37 8.30 -22.85
CA ASP A 383 12.95 7.02 -23.40
C ASP A 383 11.50 7.10 -23.91
N LEU A 384 11.22 6.53 -25.10
CA LEU A 384 9.88 6.62 -25.70
C LEU A 384 8.83 5.87 -24.86
N GLY A 385 9.18 4.76 -24.20
CA GLY A 385 8.28 4.05 -23.28
C GLY A 385 7.94 4.90 -22.06
N ALA A 386 8.93 5.60 -21.50
CA ALA A 386 8.70 6.57 -20.43
C ALA A 386 7.78 7.70 -20.89
N CYS A 387 7.96 8.24 -22.10
CA CYS A 387 7.08 9.26 -22.68
C CYS A 387 5.64 8.75 -22.87
N VAL A 388 5.47 7.47 -23.22
CA VAL A 388 4.12 6.84 -23.26
C VAL A 388 3.48 6.85 -21.88
N LEU A 389 4.22 6.42 -20.83
CA LEU A 389 3.66 6.41 -19.47
C LEU A 389 3.34 7.82 -18.96
N GLN A 390 4.14 8.83 -19.29
CA GLN A 390 3.85 10.24 -19.00
C GLN A 390 2.50 10.69 -19.57
N ALA A 391 2.25 10.39 -20.83
CA ALA A 391 1.01 10.76 -21.50
C ALA A 391 -0.20 9.95 -20.94
N VAL A 392 0.01 8.67 -20.65
CA VAL A 392 -0.99 7.79 -20.00
C VAL A 392 -1.37 8.32 -18.63
N GLU A 393 -0.38 8.65 -17.77
CA GLU A 393 -0.62 9.17 -16.42
C GLU A 393 -1.48 10.44 -16.45
N ILE A 394 -1.20 11.36 -17.36
CA ILE A 394 -2.02 12.56 -17.51
C ILE A 394 -3.44 12.20 -17.94
N TYR A 395 -3.60 11.37 -18.97
CA TYR A 395 -4.91 11.01 -19.49
C TYR A 395 -5.78 10.29 -18.45
N VAL A 396 -5.21 9.26 -17.81
CA VAL A 396 -5.88 8.49 -16.76
C VAL A 396 -6.19 9.38 -15.56
N GLY A 397 -5.21 10.18 -15.10
CA GLY A 397 -5.40 11.11 -14.00
C GLY A 397 -6.50 12.16 -14.26
N LEU A 398 -6.64 12.65 -15.49
CA LEU A 398 -7.72 13.59 -15.88
C LEU A 398 -9.09 12.93 -15.92
N THR A 399 -9.19 11.70 -16.42
CA THR A 399 -10.47 10.99 -16.59
C THR A 399 -10.98 10.35 -15.30
N ARG A 400 -10.22 10.43 -14.19
CA ARG A 400 -10.61 9.93 -12.87
C ARG A 400 -11.08 11.06 -11.94
N GLU A 401 -11.97 10.71 -11.03
CA GLU A 401 -12.35 11.55 -9.90
C GLU A 401 -11.13 11.77 -8.98
N ARG A 402 -10.95 12.98 -8.51
CA ARG A 402 -9.93 13.35 -7.50
C ARG A 402 -10.63 14.06 -6.35
N ALA A 403 -9.95 14.22 -5.22
CA ALA A 403 -10.50 14.91 -4.06
C ALA A 403 -10.88 16.38 -4.34
N ASP A 404 -10.14 17.02 -5.25
CA ASP A 404 -10.26 18.45 -5.60
C ASP A 404 -11.13 18.70 -6.85
N ARG A 405 -11.50 17.65 -7.62
CA ARG A 405 -12.27 17.84 -8.85
C ARG A 405 -13.00 16.58 -9.32
N PRO A 406 -14.13 16.72 -10.04
CA PRO A 406 -14.76 15.63 -10.77
C PRO A 406 -13.87 15.14 -11.94
N PRO A 407 -14.16 13.94 -12.50
CA PRO A 407 -13.48 13.47 -13.70
C PRO A 407 -13.78 14.38 -14.89
N PHE A 408 -12.79 14.62 -15.74
CA PHE A 408 -13.01 15.28 -17.03
C PHE A 408 -13.70 14.31 -18.00
N ALA A 409 -14.46 14.85 -18.94
CA ALA A 409 -14.91 14.06 -20.08
C ALA A 409 -13.69 13.57 -20.89
N ALA A 410 -13.80 12.40 -21.48
CA ALA A 410 -12.71 11.81 -22.26
C ALA A 410 -12.22 12.74 -23.39
N SER A 411 -13.15 13.49 -24.03
CA SER A 411 -12.84 14.51 -25.04
C SER A 411 -12.01 15.66 -24.50
N ASP A 412 -12.28 16.08 -23.25
CA ASP A 412 -11.57 17.20 -22.62
C ASP A 412 -10.17 16.78 -22.21
N ALA A 413 -10.02 15.57 -21.65
CA ALA A 413 -8.72 14.96 -21.37
C ALA A 413 -7.88 14.82 -22.65
N ALA A 414 -8.48 14.37 -23.76
CA ALA A 414 -7.79 14.29 -25.05
C ALA A 414 -7.37 15.68 -25.57
N SER A 415 -8.19 16.70 -25.37
CA SER A 415 -7.87 18.08 -25.75
C SER A 415 -6.69 18.63 -24.93
N GLU A 416 -6.63 18.30 -23.64
CA GLU A 416 -5.52 18.69 -22.77
C GLU A 416 -4.20 18.00 -23.18
N LEU A 417 -4.21 16.70 -23.55
CA LEU A 417 -3.03 16.04 -24.08
C LEU A 417 -2.50 16.73 -25.34
N ARG A 418 -3.40 17.07 -26.29
CA ARG A 418 -3.01 17.81 -27.52
C ARG A 418 -2.45 19.18 -27.20
N ARG A 419 -2.99 19.87 -26.20
CA ARG A 419 -2.49 21.15 -25.72
C ARG A 419 -1.07 21.02 -25.17
N LEU A 420 -0.80 20.03 -24.33
CA LEU A 420 0.53 19.76 -23.76
C LEU A 420 1.53 19.35 -24.85
N GLU A 421 1.11 18.54 -25.84
CA GLU A 421 1.92 18.22 -27.01
C GLU A 421 2.30 19.48 -27.79
N SER A 422 1.34 20.37 -28.06
CA SER A 422 1.59 21.60 -28.83
C SER A 422 2.52 22.59 -28.12
N HIS A 423 2.63 22.53 -26.79
CA HIS A 423 3.55 23.32 -25.98
C HIS A 423 4.91 22.64 -25.76
N GLY A 424 5.12 21.44 -26.31
CA GLY A 424 6.38 20.72 -26.20
C GLY A 424 6.60 19.98 -24.87
N ALA A 425 5.57 19.90 -24.03
CA ALA A 425 5.64 19.20 -22.74
C ALA A 425 5.59 17.66 -22.90
N LEU A 426 4.93 17.17 -23.96
CA LEU A 426 4.82 15.73 -24.28
C LEU A 426 5.49 15.39 -25.62
N GLU A 427 6.01 14.16 -25.70
CA GLU A 427 6.52 13.59 -26.94
C GLU A 427 5.34 13.33 -27.92
N PRO A 428 5.35 13.87 -29.16
CA PRO A 428 4.18 13.82 -30.06
C PRO A 428 3.74 12.41 -30.45
N ARG A 429 4.66 11.47 -30.67
CA ARG A 429 4.33 10.09 -31.04
C ARG A 429 3.68 9.36 -29.87
N ALA A 430 4.18 9.55 -28.65
CA ALA A 430 3.63 8.96 -27.44
C ALA A 430 2.23 9.51 -27.15
N SER A 431 2.06 10.84 -27.19
CA SER A 431 0.76 11.50 -26.98
C SER A 431 -0.29 10.98 -27.97
N ARG A 432 0.01 10.92 -29.26
CA ARG A 432 -0.88 10.43 -30.30
C ARG A 432 -1.22 8.95 -30.15
N ALA A 433 -0.24 8.11 -29.80
CA ALA A 433 -0.46 6.70 -29.56
C ALA A 433 -1.43 6.45 -28.38
N VAL A 434 -1.28 7.22 -27.29
CA VAL A 434 -2.20 7.17 -26.14
C VAL A 434 -3.61 7.61 -26.56
N LEU A 435 -3.75 8.68 -27.34
CA LEU A 435 -5.05 9.13 -27.85
C LEU A 435 -5.73 8.07 -28.75
N VAL A 436 -4.96 7.41 -29.63
CA VAL A 436 -5.47 6.32 -30.46
C VAL A 436 -5.92 5.14 -29.59
N ALA A 437 -5.10 4.71 -28.64
CA ALA A 437 -5.41 3.60 -27.73
C ALA A 437 -6.63 3.92 -26.83
N ALA A 438 -6.82 5.20 -26.47
CA ALA A 438 -7.98 5.66 -25.70
C ALA A 438 -9.25 5.91 -26.55
N GLY A 439 -9.23 5.59 -27.85
CA GLY A 439 -10.39 5.70 -28.73
C GLY A 439 -10.63 7.09 -29.35
N HIS A 440 -9.62 7.97 -29.38
CA HIS A 440 -9.69 9.31 -29.97
C HIS A 440 -9.01 9.41 -31.37
N GLY A 441 -8.68 8.27 -31.99
CA GLY A 441 -8.12 8.21 -33.35
C GLY A 441 -9.22 8.16 -34.44
N GLU A 442 -8.88 8.54 -35.65
CA GLU A 442 -9.78 8.33 -36.81
C GLU A 442 -10.01 6.83 -37.02
N GLY A 443 -11.27 6.38 -36.91
CA GLY A 443 -11.65 4.99 -37.10
C GLY A 443 -11.67 4.12 -35.84
N ALA A 444 -11.51 4.68 -34.66
CA ALA A 444 -11.56 3.94 -33.40
C ALA A 444 -12.99 3.40 -33.15
N ALA A 445 -13.09 2.07 -33.00
CA ALA A 445 -14.32 1.45 -32.51
C ALA A 445 -14.52 1.84 -31.02
N PRO A 446 -15.76 2.05 -30.54
CA PRO A 446 -16.01 2.32 -29.14
C PRO A 446 -15.49 1.17 -28.29
N ALA A 447 -14.81 1.48 -27.18
CA ALA A 447 -14.27 0.50 -26.27
C ALA A 447 -15.37 -0.52 -25.89
N SER A 448 -15.09 -1.80 -26.10
CA SER A 448 -16.02 -2.89 -25.79
C SER A 448 -16.39 -2.84 -24.32
N GLY A 449 -17.71 -2.79 -24.03
CA GLY A 449 -18.22 -2.72 -22.67
C GLY A 449 -17.63 -3.81 -21.77
N GLY A 450 -17.33 -3.43 -20.54
CA GLY A 450 -16.76 -4.32 -19.52
C GLY A 450 -17.58 -5.59 -19.28
N PRO A 451 -17.02 -6.57 -18.60
CA PRO A 451 -17.63 -7.88 -18.39
C PRO A 451 -19.01 -7.74 -17.73
N LYS A 452 -19.97 -8.52 -18.23
CA LYS A 452 -21.33 -8.57 -17.70
C LYS A 452 -21.29 -9.02 -16.22
N ASN A 453 -21.62 -8.11 -15.31
CA ASN A 453 -21.90 -8.35 -13.87
C ASN A 453 -21.04 -9.44 -13.20
N PRO A 454 -19.78 -9.18 -12.86
CA PRO A 454 -18.94 -10.15 -12.16
C PRO A 454 -19.54 -10.51 -10.80
N GLY A 455 -19.29 -11.74 -10.32
CA GLY A 455 -19.79 -12.23 -9.03
C GLY A 455 -21.31 -12.42 -8.95
N GLY A 456 -22.03 -12.47 -10.09
CA GLY A 456 -23.50 -12.64 -10.10
C GLY A 456 -24.26 -11.44 -9.51
N LEU A 457 -23.63 -10.26 -9.48
CA LEU A 457 -24.22 -9.02 -8.97
C LEU A 457 -25.25 -8.47 -9.96
N SER A 458 -26.39 -8.00 -9.45
CA SER A 458 -27.33 -7.20 -10.24
C SER A 458 -26.74 -5.81 -10.54
N ARG A 459 -27.29 -5.11 -11.53
CA ARG A 459 -26.86 -3.74 -11.89
C ARG A 459 -26.89 -2.80 -10.68
N ARG A 460 -27.93 -2.89 -9.84
CA ARG A 460 -28.08 -2.07 -8.64
C ARG A 460 -27.05 -2.39 -7.58
N GLU A 461 -26.71 -3.67 -7.40
CA GLU A 461 -25.65 -4.11 -6.49
C GLU A 461 -24.27 -3.63 -6.95
N VAL A 462 -24.01 -3.63 -8.25
CA VAL A 462 -22.78 -3.03 -8.81
C VAL A 462 -22.71 -1.54 -8.53
N ASP A 463 -23.81 -0.78 -8.68
CA ASP A 463 -23.82 0.66 -8.37
C ASP A 463 -23.52 0.92 -6.88
N VAL A 464 -24.14 0.15 -5.97
CA VAL A 464 -23.87 0.24 -4.53
C VAL A 464 -22.41 -0.11 -4.22
N LEU A 465 -21.90 -1.20 -4.81
CA LEU A 465 -20.53 -1.65 -4.59
C LEU A 465 -19.50 -0.61 -5.06
N ARG A 466 -19.70 0.00 -6.20
CA ARG A 466 -18.85 1.08 -6.72
C ARG A 466 -18.78 2.27 -5.77
N LEU A 467 -19.93 2.68 -5.24
CA LEU A 467 -19.97 3.80 -4.29
C LEU A 467 -19.33 3.44 -2.94
N ALA A 468 -19.55 2.22 -2.46
CA ALA A 468 -18.91 1.73 -1.26
C ALA A 468 -17.38 1.64 -1.41
N ALA A 469 -16.89 1.13 -2.55
CA ALA A 469 -15.46 1.06 -2.87
C ALA A 469 -14.80 2.45 -2.98
N LYS A 470 -15.57 3.48 -3.35
CA LYS A 470 -15.14 4.89 -3.35
C LYS A 470 -15.16 5.55 -1.95
N GLY A 471 -15.38 4.81 -0.89
CA GLY A 471 -15.36 5.34 0.47
C GLY A 471 -16.66 6.03 0.93
N LEU A 472 -17.74 6.09 0.12
CA LEU A 472 -18.99 6.74 0.53
C LEU A 472 -19.63 6.01 1.72
N THR A 473 -20.11 6.79 2.69
CA THR A 473 -20.88 6.24 3.81
C THR A 473 -22.23 5.69 3.33
N THR A 474 -22.82 4.78 4.10
CA THR A 474 -24.16 4.22 3.80
C THR A 474 -25.21 5.30 3.57
N LYS A 475 -25.14 6.42 4.33
CA LYS A 475 -26.02 7.58 4.15
C LYS A 475 -25.81 8.24 2.79
N GLN A 476 -24.54 8.54 2.43
CA GLN A 476 -24.19 9.14 1.14
C GLN A 476 -24.58 8.25 -0.05
N ILE A 477 -24.41 6.93 0.09
CA ILE A 477 -24.86 5.96 -0.91
C ILE A 477 -26.39 6.04 -1.08
N GLY A 478 -27.13 6.10 0.03
CA GLY A 478 -28.58 6.26 0.02
C GLY A 478 -29.01 7.55 -0.70
N GLU A 479 -28.39 8.68 -0.38
CA GLU A 479 -28.62 9.98 -1.03
C GLU A 479 -28.31 9.93 -2.53
N ARG A 480 -27.14 9.40 -2.91
CA ARG A 480 -26.68 9.34 -4.32
C ARG A 480 -27.55 8.43 -5.19
N LEU A 481 -28.12 7.38 -4.61
CA LEU A 481 -28.93 6.39 -5.30
C LEU A 481 -30.45 6.59 -5.09
N PHE A 482 -30.86 7.64 -4.39
CA PHE A 482 -32.27 7.95 -4.08
C PHE A 482 -32.97 6.81 -3.35
N ILE A 483 -32.32 6.20 -2.34
CA ILE A 483 -32.87 5.15 -1.47
C ILE A 483 -32.64 5.49 0.00
N SER A 484 -33.41 4.84 0.90
CA SER A 484 -33.19 5.03 2.32
C SER A 484 -31.82 4.49 2.78
N THR A 485 -31.25 5.06 3.84
CA THR A 485 -30.00 4.57 4.44
C THR A 485 -30.11 3.08 4.82
N LYS A 486 -31.27 2.65 5.33
CA LYS A 486 -31.53 1.24 5.67
C LYS A 486 -31.50 0.34 4.41
N THR A 487 -32.05 0.82 3.30
CA THR A 487 -32.02 0.09 2.02
C THR A 487 -30.60 0.00 1.47
N ALA A 488 -29.83 1.09 1.57
CA ALA A 488 -28.42 1.09 1.17
C ALA A 488 -27.60 0.10 2.00
N ASP A 489 -27.80 0.08 3.32
CA ASP A 489 -27.14 -0.87 4.23
C ASP A 489 -27.47 -2.33 3.86
N HIS A 490 -28.75 -2.63 3.63
CA HIS A 490 -29.17 -3.97 3.20
C HIS A 490 -28.50 -4.40 1.88
N HIS A 491 -28.39 -3.49 0.90
CA HIS A 491 -27.68 -3.78 -0.34
C HIS A 491 -26.19 -4.02 -0.11
N ILE A 492 -25.53 -3.22 0.74
CA ILE A 492 -24.11 -3.39 1.06
C ILE A 492 -23.87 -4.78 1.66
N GLN A 493 -24.64 -5.17 2.70
CA GLN A 493 -24.50 -6.47 3.34
C GLN A 493 -24.73 -7.62 2.36
N HIS A 494 -25.77 -7.51 1.51
CA HIS A 494 -26.07 -8.51 0.50
C HIS A 494 -24.95 -8.66 -0.54
N VAL A 495 -24.38 -7.54 -0.98
CA VAL A 495 -23.24 -7.53 -1.92
C VAL A 495 -22.01 -8.16 -1.26
N TYR A 496 -21.67 -7.77 -0.03
CA TYR A 496 -20.52 -8.31 0.69
C TYR A 496 -20.61 -9.82 0.85
N ASN A 497 -21.80 -10.33 1.22
CA ASN A 497 -22.05 -11.77 1.32
C ASN A 497 -21.87 -12.48 -0.03
N LYS A 498 -22.32 -11.87 -1.16
CA LYS A 498 -22.17 -12.46 -2.49
C LYS A 498 -20.72 -12.54 -2.96
N ILE A 499 -19.91 -11.52 -2.66
CA ILE A 499 -18.52 -11.47 -3.11
C ILE A 499 -17.54 -12.02 -2.06
N GLY A 500 -18.04 -12.46 -0.89
CA GLY A 500 -17.24 -13.10 0.14
C GLY A 500 -16.29 -12.17 0.89
N VAL A 501 -16.68 -10.89 1.09
CA VAL A 501 -15.90 -9.91 1.84
C VAL A 501 -16.70 -9.38 3.04
N SER A 502 -16.01 -8.84 4.03
CA SER A 502 -16.65 -8.29 5.24
C SER A 502 -16.39 -6.80 5.46
N THR A 503 -15.44 -6.23 4.75
CA THR A 503 -15.04 -4.84 4.94
C THR A 503 -15.06 -4.05 3.64
N ARG A 504 -15.08 -2.72 3.77
CA ARG A 504 -15.09 -1.80 2.63
C ARG A 504 -13.80 -1.86 1.81
N ALA A 505 -12.64 -1.96 2.48
CA ALA A 505 -11.36 -2.06 1.79
C ALA A 505 -11.23 -3.38 1.01
N ALA A 506 -11.70 -4.49 1.59
CA ALA A 506 -11.77 -5.76 0.87
C ALA A 506 -12.72 -5.68 -0.34
N ALA A 507 -13.85 -4.98 -0.20
CA ALA A 507 -14.76 -4.71 -1.32
C ALA A 507 -14.12 -3.84 -2.40
N ALA A 508 -13.34 -2.82 -2.03
CA ALA A 508 -12.58 -2.00 -2.97
C ALA A 508 -11.54 -2.83 -3.71
N LEU A 509 -10.79 -3.67 -3.00
CA LEU A 509 -9.83 -4.60 -3.61
C LEU A 509 -10.53 -5.57 -4.57
N TRP A 510 -11.68 -6.12 -4.20
CA TRP A 510 -12.47 -6.99 -5.07
C TRP A 510 -12.91 -6.27 -6.35
N VAL A 511 -13.38 -5.01 -6.24
CA VAL A 511 -13.76 -4.15 -7.37
C VAL A 511 -12.60 -3.94 -8.35
N MET A 512 -11.39 -3.69 -7.82
CA MET A 512 -10.18 -3.55 -8.64
C MET A 512 -9.82 -4.84 -9.37
N GLN A 513 -9.94 -5.98 -8.70
CA GLN A 513 -9.62 -7.29 -9.26
C GLN A 513 -10.56 -7.71 -10.41
N HIS A 514 -11.82 -7.30 -10.35
CA HIS A 514 -12.84 -7.69 -11.30
C HIS A 514 -13.19 -6.61 -12.35
N ALA A 515 -12.35 -5.57 -12.43
CA ALA A 515 -12.53 -4.43 -13.36
C ALA A 515 -13.94 -3.78 -13.29
N VAL A 516 -14.52 -3.71 -12.09
CA VAL A 516 -15.87 -3.13 -11.86
C VAL A 516 -15.80 -1.60 -11.71
N VAL A 517 -14.63 -1.01 -11.86
CA VAL A 517 -14.34 0.41 -11.54
C VAL A 517 -15.02 1.41 -12.46
N HIS A 518 -15.57 0.99 -13.62
CA HIS A 518 -16.17 1.90 -14.63
C HIS A 518 -17.67 1.83 -14.71
#